data_ee1880292a32e739308dae837f807c24
#
_entry.id   ee1880292a32e739308dae837f807c24
#
_cell.length_a   1.000
_cell.length_b   1.000
_cell.length_c   1.000
_cell.angle_alpha   90.00
_cell.angle_beta   90.00
_cell.angle_gamma   90.00
#
_symmetry.space_group_name_H-M   'P 1'
#
loop_
_entity.id
_entity.type
_entity.pdbx_description
1 polymer ?
#
loop_
_entity_poly.entity_id
_entity_poly.type
_entity_poly.pdbx_seq_one_letter_code
_entity_poly.pdbx_strand_id
1 'polypeptide(L)' 'SWTVTASGVNLTFAYNGVNVLRVDSSGNLTSLGNVTAYGTIS' A
#
# COMPACT_ATOMS: atom_id res chain seq x y z
N SER A 1 12.45 6.59 -5.20
CA SER A 1 11.32 6.68 -6.13
C SER A 1 10.26 5.65 -5.81
N TRP A 2 9.07 5.88 -6.30
CA TRP A 2 7.93 4.99 -6.06
C TRP A 2 7.84 3.90 -7.10
N THR A 3 7.40 2.73 -6.66
CA THR A 3 7.10 1.60 -7.55
C THR A 3 5.76 1.00 -7.13
N VAL A 4 4.95 0.64 -8.12
CA VAL A 4 3.69 -0.06 -7.88
C VAL A 4 3.76 -1.38 -8.63
N THR A 5 3.54 -2.48 -7.93
CA THR A 5 3.65 -3.82 -8.50
C THR A 5 2.39 -4.62 -8.23
N ALA A 6 1.82 -5.18 -9.29
CA ALA A 6 0.74 -6.14 -9.17
C ALA A 6 1.32 -7.54 -9.28
N SER A 7 1.07 -8.39 -8.30
CA SER A 7 1.59 -9.75 -8.27
C SER A 7 0.53 -10.68 -7.70
N GLY A 8 0.02 -11.57 -8.54
CA GLY A 8 -1.07 -12.46 -8.14
C GLY A 8 -2.29 -11.65 -7.72
N VAL A 9 -2.71 -11.78 -6.46
CA VAL A 9 -3.85 -11.05 -5.92
C VAL A 9 -3.44 -9.79 -5.15
N ASN A 10 -2.14 -9.48 -5.12
CA ASN A 10 -1.61 -8.36 -4.34
C ASN A 10 -1.25 -7.19 -5.23
N LEU A 11 -1.54 -5.99 -4.75
CA LEU A 11 -1.05 -4.74 -5.32
C LEU A 11 -0.17 -4.08 -4.27
N THR A 12 1.11 -3.91 -4.58
CA THR A 12 2.11 -3.45 -3.62
C THR A 12 2.67 -2.11 -4.05
N PHE A 13 2.74 -1.18 -3.10
CA PHE A 13 3.37 0.13 -3.29
C PHE A 13 4.69 0.13 -2.53
N ALA A 14 5.75 0.53 -3.21
CA ALA A 14 7.09 0.55 -2.62
C ALA A 14 7.74 1.91 -2.82
N TYR A 15 8.56 2.32 -1.86
CA TYR A 15 9.37 3.52 -1.96
C TYR A 15 10.83 3.16 -1.74
N ASN A 16 11.66 3.46 -2.72
CA ASN A 16 13.11 3.15 -2.72
C ASN A 16 13.37 1.68 -2.39
N GLY A 17 12.57 0.77 -2.97
CA GLY A 17 12.75 -0.65 -2.79
C GLY A 17 12.15 -1.23 -1.52
N VAL A 18 11.52 -0.41 -0.69
CA VAL A 18 10.86 -0.86 0.55
C VAL A 18 9.36 -0.90 0.33
N ASN A 19 8.74 -2.04 0.56
CA ASN A 19 7.29 -2.16 0.47
C ASN A 19 6.64 -1.43 1.63
N VAL A 20 5.76 -0.47 1.32
CA VAL A 20 5.15 0.38 2.35
C VAL A 20 3.64 0.18 2.47
N LEU A 21 3.00 -0.35 1.43
CA LEU A 21 1.56 -0.53 1.41
C LEU A 21 1.21 -1.70 0.49
N ARG A 22 0.24 -2.50 0.89
CA ARG A 22 -0.24 -3.61 0.07
C ARG A 22 -1.74 -3.77 0.22
N VAL A 23 -2.41 -4.00 -0.91
CA VAL A 23 -3.83 -4.32 -0.95
C VAL A 23 -3.98 -5.68 -1.61
N ASP A 24 -4.85 -6.53 -1.08
CA ASP A 24 -5.12 -7.82 -1.70
C ASP A 24 -6.54 -7.89 -2.29
N SER A 25 -6.84 -8.97 -2.98
CA SER A 25 -8.12 -9.13 -3.66
C SER A 25 -9.30 -9.35 -2.71
N SER A 26 -9.03 -9.64 -1.46
CA SER A 26 -10.06 -9.80 -0.42
C SER A 26 -10.42 -8.48 0.25
N GLY A 27 -9.78 -7.39 -0.16
CA GLY A 27 -10.05 -6.07 0.39
C GLY A 27 -9.23 -5.74 1.63
N ASN A 28 -8.21 -6.53 1.92
CA ASN A 28 -7.33 -6.25 3.06
C ASN A 28 -6.24 -5.26 2.67
N LEU A 29 -6.01 -4.30 3.54
CA LEU A 29 -4.99 -3.28 3.39
C LEU A 29 -3.94 -3.46 4.47
N THR A 30 -2.68 -3.56 4.07
CA THR A 30 -1.56 -3.70 4.99
C THR A 30 -0.62 -2.52 4.82
N SER A 31 -0.28 -1.86 5.90
CA SER A 31 0.60 -0.69 5.91
C SER A 31 1.81 -0.95 6.78
N LEU A 32 2.98 -0.48 6.34
CA LEU A 32 4.19 -0.55 7.14
C LEU A 32 4.12 0.42 8.32
N GLY A 33 3.48 1.57 8.13
CA GLY A 33 3.35 2.59 9.15
C GLY A 33 1.90 2.79 9.58
N ASN A 34 1.55 4.02 9.89
CA ASN A 34 0.22 4.37 10.36
C ASN A 34 -0.73 4.62 9.19
N VAL A 35 -2.00 4.32 9.42
CA VAL A 35 -3.08 4.63 8.47
C VAL A 35 -4.01 5.61 9.15
N THR A 36 -4.32 6.70 8.45
CA THR A 36 -5.37 7.64 8.87
C THR A 36 -6.54 7.47 7.92
N ALA A 37 -7.65 6.99 8.44
CA ALA A 37 -8.87 6.80 7.68
C ALA A 37 -9.83 7.95 7.95
N TYR A 38 -10.72 8.23 7.01
CA TYR A 38 -11.72 9.30 7.10
C TYR A 38 -11.11 10.67 7.45
N GLY A 39 -9.84 10.85 7.16
CA GLY A 39 -9.18 12.14 7.36
C GLY A 39 -9.45 13.09 6.22
N THR A 40 -8.97 14.32 6.38
CA THR A 40 -9.03 15.34 5.35
C THR A 40 -7.61 15.60 4.83
N ILE A 41 -7.48 15.66 3.52
CA ILE A 41 -6.21 16.07 2.93
C ILE A 41 -6.06 17.56 3.15
N SER A 42 -4.94 17.96 3.73
CA SER A 42 -4.68 19.36 4.06
C SER A 42 -3.45 19.89 3.34
#